data_77fc24f588cd45c50cc68b328991c09b
#
_entry.id   77fc24f588cd45c50cc68b328991c09b
#
_cell.length_a   1.000
_cell.length_b   1.000
_cell.length_c   1.000
_cell.angle_alpha   90.00
_cell.angle_beta   90.00
_cell.angle_gamma   90.00
#
_symmetry.space_group_name_H-M   'P 1'
#
loop_
_entity.id
_entity.type
_entity.pdbx_description
1 polymer ?
#
loop_
_entity_poly.entity_id
_entity_poly.type
_entity_poly.pdbx_seq_one_letter_code
_entity_poly.pdbx_strand_id
1 'polypeptide(L)'
;MPDGEEPWTVLDDAGEVVTPVEGYMAHLQALDRSPNTARAYAMSLKLWSEFLGLVGVAWDEVRAEDVSRFIAWLRAPAPNVVVLEGGSARRSAATVNCHLAALSSFYDYHARDGVELAKALVQWRRSNRGGYKAFLHHATKGRPVPTRPFRLREGRRLPKTLGEDEVLCLVCACEHLRDRFLLCLLAGTGMRIGQALGLRHSGFVSHRCEVRIVPRDDNANGARAKTLDVASLPVSAGLVRLYSAYMFDEYGETDSDYVFVNLFAEPHGEPLRYDAVHKLVRRLAERTGVGFNLHMLHHSHATDLLRKGAPLEVVPTLLTHRSPTTTLGTYSHLSVEDLRAALVRSGAWPEEAER
;
A
#
# COMPACT_ATOMS: atom_id res chain seq x y z
N MET A 1 -9.77 18.91 21.13
CA MET A 1 -9.25 18.25 19.93
C MET A 1 -8.38 17.11 20.41
N PRO A 2 -8.63 15.83 20.08
CA PRO A 2 -7.69 14.78 20.38
C PRO A 2 -6.56 14.83 19.36
N ASP A 3 -5.38 15.04 19.90
CA ASP A 3 -4.07 14.69 19.43
C ASP A 3 -3.59 15.03 18.00
N GLY A 4 -2.89 16.17 17.90
CA GLY A 4 -1.57 16.27 17.27
C GLY A 4 -1.41 16.05 15.75
N GLU A 5 -2.42 15.66 15.01
CA GLU A 5 -2.33 15.62 13.56
C GLU A 5 -2.80 16.97 12.99
N GLU A 6 -1.85 17.80 12.57
CA GLU A 6 -2.15 19.02 11.84
C GLU A 6 -2.95 18.68 10.57
N PRO A 7 -4.11 19.31 10.34
CA PRO A 7 -4.87 19.09 9.12
C PRO A 7 -4.05 19.56 7.92
N TRP A 8 -3.96 18.71 6.88
CA TRP A 8 -3.34 19.10 5.62
C TRP A 8 -4.20 20.17 4.95
N THR A 9 -3.60 21.30 4.59
CA THR A 9 -4.22 22.32 3.73
C THR A 9 -3.37 22.59 2.50
N VAL A 10 -3.91 23.32 1.54
CA VAL A 10 -3.20 23.75 0.34
C VAL A 10 -3.17 25.28 0.34
N LEU A 11 -1.97 25.81 0.15
CA LEU A 11 -1.74 27.23 -0.04
C LEU A 11 -1.52 27.51 -1.52
N ASP A 12 -1.99 28.66 -1.98
CA ASP A 12 -1.69 29.19 -3.30
C ASP A 12 -0.30 29.86 -3.35
N ASP A 13 0.05 30.43 -4.50
CA ASP A 13 1.35 31.10 -4.70
C ASP A 13 1.51 32.40 -3.87
N ALA A 14 0.40 32.97 -3.38
CA ALA A 14 0.39 34.11 -2.46
C ALA A 14 0.52 33.69 -0.99
N GLY A 15 0.48 32.38 -0.69
CA GLY A 15 0.48 31.83 0.64
C GLY A 15 -0.89 31.82 1.31
N GLU A 16 -1.95 32.12 0.56
CA GLU A 16 -3.32 32.09 1.07
C GLU A 16 -3.92 30.69 0.97
N VAL A 17 -4.82 30.37 1.90
CA VAL A 17 -5.48 29.07 1.94
C VAL A 17 -6.46 28.93 0.79
N VAL A 18 -6.35 27.84 0.05
CA VAL A 18 -7.29 27.47 -1.01
C VAL A 18 -8.58 26.94 -0.37
N THR A 19 -9.51 27.85 -0.07
CA THR A 19 -10.75 27.58 0.70
C THR A 19 -11.54 26.35 0.24
N PRO A 20 -11.77 26.10 -1.08
CA PRO A 20 -12.48 24.88 -1.49
C PRO A 20 -11.78 23.59 -1.10
N VAL A 21 -10.43 23.60 -1.11
CA VAL A 21 -9.64 22.43 -0.71
C VAL A 21 -9.69 22.24 0.80
N GLU A 22 -9.63 23.31 1.58
CA GLU A 22 -9.71 23.25 3.03
C GLU A 22 -11.02 22.62 3.51
N GLY A 23 -12.17 23.06 2.99
CA GLY A 23 -13.48 22.48 3.29
C GLY A 23 -13.54 20.98 2.96
N TYR A 24 -12.94 20.59 1.84
CA TYR A 24 -12.85 19.17 1.47
C TYR A 24 -11.92 18.38 2.38
N MET A 25 -10.78 18.94 2.80
CA MET A 25 -9.86 18.27 3.72
C MET A 25 -10.50 18.06 5.11
N ALA A 26 -11.23 19.04 5.61
CA ALA A 26 -12.03 18.90 6.82
C ALA A 26 -13.11 17.81 6.70
N HIS A 27 -13.75 17.69 5.54
CA HIS A 27 -14.68 16.58 5.24
C HIS A 27 -14.00 15.21 5.27
N LEU A 28 -12.80 15.07 4.69
CA LEU A 28 -12.05 13.82 4.74
C LEU A 28 -11.70 13.43 6.18
N GLN A 29 -11.35 14.39 7.02
CA GLN A 29 -11.08 14.18 8.44
C GLN A 29 -12.35 13.74 9.18
N ALA A 30 -13.48 14.40 8.96
CA ALA A 30 -14.76 14.02 9.54
C ALA A 30 -15.24 12.62 9.13
N LEU A 31 -14.76 12.09 8.00
CA LEU A 31 -15.00 10.72 7.54
C LEU A 31 -13.94 9.71 8.01
N ASP A 32 -13.10 10.05 8.96
CA ASP A 32 -12.00 9.20 9.47
C ASP A 32 -11.11 8.63 8.35
N ARG A 33 -10.88 9.42 7.29
CA ARG A 33 -9.95 9.01 6.23
C ARG A 33 -8.52 8.99 6.74
N SER A 34 -7.75 7.98 6.34
CA SER A 34 -6.37 7.86 6.84
C SER A 34 -5.56 9.12 6.50
N PRO A 35 -4.68 9.62 7.40
CA PRO A 35 -3.83 10.80 7.17
C PRO A 35 -3.00 10.68 5.91
N ASN A 36 -2.55 9.47 5.56
CA ASN A 36 -1.82 9.24 4.31
C ASN A 36 -2.71 9.48 3.07
N THR A 37 -4.01 9.18 3.16
CA THR A 37 -4.96 9.50 2.09
C THR A 37 -5.18 11.00 1.99
N ALA A 38 -5.40 11.65 3.13
CA ALA A 38 -5.54 13.11 3.21
C ALA A 38 -4.31 13.82 2.62
N ARG A 39 -3.10 13.43 3.06
CA ARG A 39 -1.84 13.94 2.51
C ARG A 39 -1.73 13.75 1.00
N ALA A 40 -2.01 12.55 0.50
CA ALA A 40 -1.91 12.25 -0.93
C ALA A 40 -2.93 13.07 -1.76
N TYR A 41 -4.11 13.32 -1.19
CA TYR A 41 -5.14 14.13 -1.82
C TYR A 41 -4.77 15.62 -1.78
N ALA A 42 -4.28 16.15 -0.65
CA ALA A 42 -3.76 17.51 -0.57
C ALA A 42 -2.67 17.78 -1.61
N MET A 43 -1.68 16.87 -1.72
CA MET A 43 -0.62 16.97 -2.73
C MET A 43 -1.16 16.93 -4.17
N SER A 44 -2.21 16.17 -4.41
CA SER A 44 -2.84 16.08 -5.73
C SER A 44 -3.62 17.35 -6.06
N LEU A 45 -4.33 17.90 -5.07
CA LEU A 45 -5.10 19.13 -5.22
C LEU A 45 -4.21 20.36 -5.32
N LYS A 46 -3.04 20.36 -4.64
CA LYS A 46 -2.01 21.39 -4.84
C LYS A 46 -1.61 21.45 -6.31
N LEU A 47 -1.23 20.32 -6.92
CA LEU A 47 -0.86 20.26 -8.34
C LEU A 47 -2.00 20.68 -9.26
N TRP A 48 -3.24 20.40 -8.86
CA TRP A 48 -4.41 20.85 -9.60
C TRP A 48 -4.59 22.37 -9.53
N SER A 49 -4.48 22.98 -8.34
CA SER A 49 -4.55 24.43 -8.16
C SER A 49 -3.44 25.15 -8.93
N GLU A 50 -2.19 24.66 -8.88
CA GLU A 50 -1.08 25.17 -9.68
C GLU A 50 -1.40 25.16 -11.18
N PHE A 51 -1.94 24.04 -11.69
CA PHE A 51 -2.33 23.93 -13.09
C PHE A 51 -3.44 24.89 -13.45
N LEU A 52 -4.48 25.04 -12.63
CA LEU A 52 -5.59 25.97 -12.87
C LEU A 52 -5.10 27.42 -12.88
N GLY A 53 -4.19 27.79 -11.99
CA GLY A 53 -3.53 29.11 -12.00
C GLY A 53 -2.79 29.38 -13.31
N LEU A 54 -2.05 28.36 -13.84
CA LEU A 54 -1.34 28.48 -15.11
C LEU A 54 -2.25 28.66 -16.33
N VAL A 55 -3.44 28.07 -16.32
CA VAL A 55 -4.39 28.15 -17.45
C VAL A 55 -5.45 29.22 -17.27
N GLY A 56 -5.50 29.89 -16.11
CA GLY A 56 -6.43 30.97 -15.81
C GLY A 56 -7.89 30.52 -15.71
N VAL A 57 -8.15 29.31 -15.20
CA VAL A 57 -9.50 28.74 -15.05
C VAL A 57 -9.86 28.66 -13.57
N ALA A 58 -11.04 29.15 -13.18
CA ALA A 58 -11.54 29.02 -11.82
C ALA A 58 -11.90 27.55 -11.53
N TRP A 59 -11.70 27.13 -10.28
CA TRP A 59 -11.86 25.71 -9.88
C TRP A 59 -13.28 25.18 -10.09
N ASP A 60 -14.30 26.02 -10.03
CA ASP A 60 -15.73 25.72 -10.20
C ASP A 60 -16.22 25.85 -11.67
N GLU A 61 -15.43 26.49 -12.54
CA GLU A 61 -15.71 26.66 -13.97
C GLU A 61 -15.02 25.60 -14.86
N VAL A 62 -14.34 24.64 -14.25
CA VAL A 62 -13.54 23.60 -14.93
C VAL A 62 -14.43 22.72 -15.81
N ARG A 63 -13.91 22.37 -16.99
CA ARG A 63 -14.53 21.46 -17.96
C ARG A 63 -13.74 20.17 -18.12
N ALA A 64 -14.35 19.16 -18.72
CA ALA A 64 -13.70 17.89 -19.05
C ALA A 64 -12.41 18.04 -19.88
N GLU A 65 -12.34 19.09 -20.71
CA GLU A 65 -11.16 19.42 -21.51
C GLU A 65 -9.97 19.79 -20.62
N ASP A 66 -10.19 20.57 -19.57
CA ASP A 66 -9.14 20.99 -18.64
C ASP A 66 -8.54 19.80 -17.88
N VAL A 67 -9.35 18.80 -17.57
CA VAL A 67 -8.84 17.52 -17.00
C VAL A 67 -7.92 16.80 -17.99
N SER A 68 -8.27 16.83 -19.28
CA SER A 68 -7.40 16.25 -20.33
C SER A 68 -6.09 17.03 -20.47
N ARG A 69 -6.14 18.37 -20.41
CA ARG A 69 -4.95 19.25 -20.39
C ARG A 69 -4.10 19.01 -19.14
N PHE A 70 -4.71 18.83 -17.97
CA PHE A 70 -4.01 18.49 -16.75
C PHE A 70 -3.27 17.14 -16.85
N ILE A 71 -3.90 16.11 -17.43
CA ILE A 71 -3.24 14.83 -17.69
C ILE A 71 -2.00 15.03 -18.56
N ALA A 72 -2.11 15.82 -19.62
CA ALA A 72 -0.99 16.14 -20.50
C ALA A 72 0.11 16.88 -19.73
N TRP A 73 -0.24 17.87 -18.94
CA TRP A 73 0.69 18.65 -18.10
C TRP A 73 1.41 17.79 -17.08
N LEU A 74 0.70 16.87 -16.40
CA LEU A 74 1.31 15.92 -15.45
C LEU A 74 2.33 14.99 -16.12
N ARG A 75 2.17 14.70 -17.40
CA ARG A 75 3.03 13.80 -18.16
C ARG A 75 4.12 14.50 -18.94
N ALA A 76 3.96 15.81 -19.15
CA ALA A 76 4.98 16.60 -19.82
C ALA A 76 6.31 16.58 -19.05
N PRO A 77 7.45 16.59 -19.75
CA PRO A 77 8.76 16.76 -19.09
C PRO A 77 8.83 18.12 -18.39
N ALA A 78 9.73 18.27 -17.42
CA ALA A 78 9.98 19.56 -16.81
C ALA A 78 10.50 20.54 -17.90
N PRO A 79 10.19 21.85 -17.81
CA PRO A 79 10.53 22.82 -18.84
C PRO A 79 12.03 22.90 -19.19
N ASN A 80 12.89 22.50 -18.25
CA ASN A 80 14.35 22.52 -18.37
C ASN A 80 14.96 21.14 -18.70
N VAL A 81 14.15 20.16 -19.06
CA VAL A 81 14.60 18.80 -19.40
C VAL A 81 14.43 18.54 -20.88
N VAL A 82 15.52 18.33 -21.59
CA VAL A 82 15.52 17.85 -22.97
C VAL A 82 15.23 16.36 -22.95
N VAL A 83 14.10 15.97 -23.52
CA VAL A 83 13.74 14.56 -23.65
C VAL A 83 14.35 14.03 -24.94
N LEU A 84 15.27 13.08 -24.85
CA LEU A 84 15.77 12.35 -25.98
C LEU A 84 14.65 11.48 -26.60
N GLU A 85 14.71 11.19 -27.87
CA GLU A 85 13.72 10.34 -28.55
C GLU A 85 13.53 9.02 -27.79
N GLY A 86 12.28 8.70 -27.46
CA GLY A 86 11.93 7.54 -26.63
C GLY A 86 11.83 7.80 -25.14
N GLY A 87 11.99 9.04 -24.67
CA GLY A 87 11.88 9.42 -23.25
C GLY A 87 10.52 9.08 -22.64
N SER A 88 10.53 8.51 -21.44
CA SER A 88 9.30 8.18 -20.72
C SER A 88 8.61 9.44 -20.18
N ALA A 89 7.28 9.42 -20.10
CA ALA A 89 6.50 10.49 -19.47
C ALA A 89 7.01 10.74 -18.03
N ARG A 90 7.03 12.01 -17.60
CA ARG A 90 7.49 12.43 -16.26
C ARG A 90 6.82 11.67 -15.13
N ARG A 91 5.52 11.39 -15.26
CA ARG A 91 4.74 10.60 -14.29
C ARG A 91 4.12 9.37 -14.94
N SER A 92 4.15 8.26 -14.22
CA SER A 92 3.52 7.01 -14.68
C SER A 92 2.00 7.11 -14.74
N ALA A 93 1.35 6.26 -15.55
CA ALA A 93 -0.10 6.17 -15.61
C ALA A 93 -0.73 5.92 -14.23
N ALA A 94 -0.10 5.08 -13.39
CA ALA A 94 -0.57 4.82 -12.02
C ALA A 94 -0.55 6.09 -11.15
N THR A 95 0.53 6.88 -11.22
CA THR A 95 0.65 8.16 -10.49
C THR A 95 -0.42 9.15 -10.95
N VAL A 96 -0.61 9.30 -12.26
CA VAL A 96 -1.66 10.17 -12.82
C VAL A 96 -3.05 9.71 -12.37
N ASN A 97 -3.31 8.40 -12.37
CA ASN A 97 -4.59 7.86 -11.88
C ASN A 97 -4.84 8.13 -10.40
N CYS A 98 -3.79 8.20 -9.57
CA CYS A 98 -3.92 8.64 -8.17
C CYS A 98 -4.36 10.11 -8.08
N HIS A 99 -3.77 11.00 -8.87
CA HIS A 99 -4.20 12.40 -8.92
C HIS A 99 -5.64 12.55 -9.41
N LEU A 100 -6.03 11.82 -10.45
CA LEU A 100 -7.40 11.82 -10.96
C LEU A 100 -8.41 11.25 -9.95
N ALA A 101 -7.98 10.31 -9.09
CA ALA A 101 -8.82 9.80 -8.02
C ALA A 101 -9.11 10.86 -6.96
N ALA A 102 -8.11 11.67 -6.60
CA ALA A 102 -8.27 12.79 -5.69
C ALA A 102 -9.21 13.86 -6.28
N LEU A 103 -8.99 14.22 -7.56
CA LEU A 103 -9.87 15.15 -8.29
C LEU A 103 -11.32 14.68 -8.30
N SER A 104 -11.56 13.42 -8.68
CA SER A 104 -12.93 12.89 -8.70
C SER A 104 -13.60 12.99 -7.34
N SER A 105 -12.86 12.67 -6.26
CA SER A 105 -13.40 12.73 -4.90
C SER A 105 -13.66 14.16 -4.44
N PHE A 106 -12.80 15.11 -4.81
CA PHE A 106 -12.96 16.53 -4.54
C PHE A 106 -14.21 17.10 -5.24
N TYR A 107 -14.36 16.87 -6.53
CA TYR A 107 -15.52 17.36 -7.27
C TYR A 107 -16.81 16.62 -6.92
N ASP A 108 -16.77 15.35 -6.52
CA ASP A 108 -17.93 14.63 -5.96
C ASP A 108 -18.43 15.28 -4.65
N TYR A 109 -17.51 15.81 -3.83
CA TYR A 109 -17.85 16.54 -2.62
C TYR A 109 -18.58 17.85 -2.97
N HIS A 110 -18.02 18.65 -3.89
CA HIS A 110 -18.59 19.94 -4.32
C HIS A 110 -19.77 19.82 -5.30
N ALA A 111 -20.08 18.62 -5.79
CA ALA A 111 -21.25 18.40 -6.66
C ALA A 111 -22.58 18.77 -5.97
N ARG A 112 -22.61 18.70 -4.65
CA ARG A 112 -23.78 19.07 -3.82
C ARG A 112 -23.99 20.58 -3.80
N ASP A 113 -22.93 21.35 -4.05
CA ASP A 113 -22.94 22.82 -4.11
C ASP A 113 -23.15 23.33 -5.54
N GLY A 114 -23.53 22.44 -6.48
CA GLY A 114 -23.86 22.81 -7.85
C GLY A 114 -22.72 22.78 -8.86
N VAL A 115 -21.53 22.34 -8.47
CA VAL A 115 -20.36 22.24 -9.39
C VAL A 115 -20.55 21.14 -10.42
N GLU A 116 -20.65 21.48 -11.70
CA GLU A 116 -21.06 20.53 -12.76
C GLU A 116 -20.00 19.51 -13.17
N LEU A 117 -18.71 19.78 -12.94
CA LEU A 117 -17.62 18.88 -13.33
C LEU A 117 -17.76 17.46 -12.76
N ALA A 118 -18.35 17.31 -11.58
CA ALA A 118 -18.60 16.02 -10.98
C ALA A 118 -19.39 15.07 -11.90
N LYS A 119 -20.37 15.61 -12.66
CA LYS A 119 -21.17 14.83 -13.62
C LYS A 119 -20.33 14.33 -14.79
N ALA A 120 -19.30 15.09 -15.20
CA ALA A 120 -18.40 14.70 -16.27
C ALA A 120 -17.32 13.71 -15.81
N LEU A 121 -16.88 13.79 -14.55
CA LEU A 121 -15.85 12.92 -13.98
C LEU A 121 -16.35 11.53 -13.61
N VAL A 122 -17.66 11.35 -13.39
CA VAL A 122 -18.27 10.07 -13.05
C VAL A 122 -19.36 9.74 -14.07
N GLN A 123 -19.14 8.70 -14.87
CA GLN A 123 -20.15 8.16 -15.74
C GLN A 123 -20.72 6.88 -15.15
N TRP A 124 -22.05 6.80 -15.07
CA TRP A 124 -22.77 5.59 -14.68
C TRP A 124 -22.92 4.68 -15.90
N ARG A 125 -22.15 3.58 -15.95
CA ARG A 125 -22.29 2.57 -16.99
C ARG A 125 -22.97 1.32 -16.46
N ARG A 126 -23.94 0.79 -17.19
CA ARG A 126 -24.44 -0.57 -16.95
C ARG A 126 -23.29 -1.54 -17.21
N SER A 127 -23.00 -2.39 -16.23
CA SER A 127 -21.94 -3.40 -16.36
C SER A 127 -22.34 -4.43 -17.42
N ASN A 128 -21.80 -4.26 -18.62
CA ASN A 128 -22.00 -5.21 -19.74
C ASN A 128 -20.73 -6.02 -20.00
N ARG A 129 -19.88 -6.23 -18.96
CA ARG A 129 -18.65 -7.00 -19.11
C ARG A 129 -18.97 -8.49 -19.11
N GLY A 130 -18.79 -9.13 -20.27
CA GLY A 130 -18.60 -10.58 -20.40
C GLY A 130 -17.32 -10.99 -19.70
N GLY A 131 -17.40 -11.23 -18.39
CA GLY A 131 -16.34 -11.69 -17.51
C GLY A 131 -16.95 -12.50 -16.39
N TYR A 132 -16.15 -13.01 -15.46
CA TYR A 132 -16.57 -13.78 -14.29
C TYR A 132 -17.83 -13.20 -13.67
N LYS A 133 -18.91 -13.98 -13.66
CA LYS A 133 -20.19 -13.63 -13.05
C LYS A 133 -20.14 -14.08 -11.59
N ALA A 134 -20.09 -13.15 -10.65
CA ALA A 134 -20.23 -13.49 -9.24
C ALA A 134 -21.53 -14.26 -8.98
N PHE A 135 -21.57 -15.11 -7.96
CA PHE A 135 -22.72 -15.97 -7.61
C PHE A 135 -24.06 -15.21 -7.56
N LEU A 136 -24.05 -13.94 -7.11
CA LEU A 136 -25.25 -13.07 -7.07
C LEU A 136 -25.39 -12.13 -8.28
N HIS A 137 -24.72 -12.40 -9.39
CA HIS A 137 -24.77 -11.54 -10.58
C HIS A 137 -26.19 -11.33 -11.11
N HIS A 138 -27.07 -12.33 -10.99
CA HIS A 138 -28.47 -12.21 -11.40
C HIS A 138 -29.27 -11.19 -10.58
N ALA A 139 -28.93 -11.01 -9.29
CA ALA A 139 -29.56 -10.03 -8.39
C ALA A 139 -29.04 -8.59 -8.60
N THR A 140 -27.81 -8.45 -9.11
CA THR A 140 -27.17 -7.14 -9.39
C THR A 140 -27.15 -6.77 -10.87
N LYS A 141 -27.71 -7.62 -11.73
CA LYS A 141 -27.77 -7.43 -13.17
C LYS A 141 -28.51 -6.13 -13.52
N GLY A 142 -27.78 -5.22 -14.15
CA GLY A 142 -28.35 -3.94 -14.61
C GLY A 142 -28.21 -2.77 -13.64
N ARG A 143 -27.64 -2.93 -12.44
CA ARG A 143 -27.29 -1.77 -11.61
C ARG A 143 -26.15 -0.99 -12.27
N PRO A 144 -26.32 0.33 -12.46
CA PRO A 144 -25.27 1.15 -12.99
C PRO A 144 -24.09 1.19 -12.00
N VAL A 145 -22.87 1.02 -12.52
CA VAL A 145 -21.63 1.11 -11.75
C VAL A 145 -20.95 2.42 -12.12
N PRO A 146 -20.54 3.24 -11.14
CA PRO A 146 -19.79 4.45 -11.44
C PRO A 146 -18.45 4.08 -12.10
N THR A 147 -18.20 4.64 -13.25
CA THR A 147 -16.93 4.51 -13.97
C THR A 147 -16.29 5.87 -14.11
N ARG A 148 -14.97 5.94 -13.90
CA ARG A 148 -14.19 7.15 -14.10
C ARG A 148 -13.75 7.20 -15.58
N PRO A 149 -14.29 8.10 -16.40
CA PRO A 149 -13.92 8.21 -17.81
C PRO A 149 -12.44 8.61 -17.98
N PHE A 150 -11.93 9.43 -17.06
CA PHE A 150 -10.54 9.87 -17.01
C PHE A 150 -9.69 8.89 -16.22
N ARG A 151 -9.40 7.74 -16.81
CA ARG A 151 -8.47 6.76 -16.27
C ARG A 151 -7.52 6.30 -17.36
N LEU A 152 -6.23 6.49 -17.14
CA LEU A 152 -5.19 5.97 -18.02
C LEU A 152 -5.11 4.44 -17.90
N ARG A 153 -4.87 3.79 -19.02
CA ARG A 153 -4.59 2.36 -19.03
C ARG A 153 -3.24 2.11 -18.35
N GLU A 154 -3.24 1.26 -17.37
CA GLU A 154 -2.04 0.81 -16.70
C GLU A 154 -1.66 -0.56 -17.27
N GLY A 155 -0.41 -0.70 -17.69
CA GLY A 155 0.14 -2.03 -17.97
C GLY A 155 0.12 -2.85 -16.68
N ARG A 156 -0.33 -4.09 -16.74
CA ARG A 156 -0.33 -4.99 -15.59
C ARG A 156 1.13 -5.31 -15.24
N ARG A 157 1.62 -4.72 -14.16
CA ARG A 157 2.95 -5.04 -13.64
C ARG A 157 2.81 -6.22 -12.69
N LEU A 158 3.59 -7.25 -12.95
CA LEU A 158 3.73 -8.36 -12.01
C LEU A 158 4.37 -7.83 -10.73
N PRO A 159 3.88 -8.24 -9.54
CA PRO A 159 4.57 -7.93 -8.30
C PRO A 159 6.00 -8.47 -8.36
N LYS A 160 6.96 -7.64 -8.00
CA LYS A 160 8.32 -8.12 -7.77
C LYS A 160 8.33 -8.91 -6.47
N THR A 161 8.91 -10.09 -6.51
CA THR A 161 9.11 -10.98 -5.36
C THR A 161 10.59 -11.23 -5.15
N LEU A 162 10.95 -11.62 -3.94
CA LEU A 162 12.28 -12.10 -3.56
C LEU A 162 12.27 -13.63 -3.52
N GLY A 163 13.34 -14.25 -3.99
CA GLY A 163 13.60 -15.66 -3.78
C GLY A 163 13.97 -15.97 -2.33
N GLU A 164 13.88 -17.25 -1.92
CA GLU A 164 14.25 -17.68 -0.56
C GLU A 164 15.73 -17.35 -0.25
N ASP A 165 16.63 -17.56 -1.23
CA ASP A 165 18.06 -17.24 -1.09
C ASP A 165 18.32 -15.74 -0.93
N GLU A 166 17.57 -14.89 -1.64
CA GLU A 166 17.67 -13.43 -1.50
C GLU A 166 17.19 -12.98 -0.11
N VAL A 167 16.08 -13.54 0.39
CA VAL A 167 15.59 -13.26 1.73
C VAL A 167 16.61 -13.72 2.78
N LEU A 168 17.19 -14.90 2.64
CA LEU A 168 18.22 -15.41 3.53
C LEU A 168 19.46 -14.51 3.51
N CYS A 169 19.92 -14.09 2.34
CA CYS A 169 21.04 -13.16 2.19
C CYS A 169 20.80 -11.86 2.94
N LEU A 170 19.60 -11.25 2.80
CA LEU A 170 19.22 -10.03 3.51
C LEU A 170 19.18 -10.22 5.03
N VAL A 171 18.64 -11.33 5.50
CA VAL A 171 18.56 -11.67 6.94
C VAL A 171 19.96 -11.89 7.52
N CYS A 172 20.83 -12.60 6.82
CA CYS A 172 22.21 -12.84 7.27
C CYS A 172 23.06 -11.56 7.27
N ALA A 173 22.76 -10.60 6.40
CA ALA A 173 23.44 -9.32 6.34
C ALA A 173 23.03 -8.34 7.46
N CYS A 174 22.01 -8.66 8.26
CA CYS A 174 21.63 -7.84 9.42
C CYS A 174 22.65 -7.97 10.53
N GLU A 175 23.15 -6.83 11.00
CA GLU A 175 24.10 -6.73 12.13
C GLU A 175 23.39 -6.90 13.47
N HIS A 176 22.14 -6.40 13.56
CA HIS A 176 21.36 -6.37 14.80
C HIS A 176 20.24 -7.41 14.80
N LEU A 177 19.97 -7.99 15.97
CA LEU A 177 18.88 -8.95 16.18
C LEU A 177 17.52 -8.30 15.93
N ARG A 178 17.34 -7.02 16.32
CA ARG A 178 16.13 -6.24 16.01
C ARG A 178 15.82 -6.27 14.50
N ASP A 179 16.81 -5.93 13.68
CA ASP A 179 16.63 -5.78 12.23
C ASP A 179 16.42 -7.16 11.59
N ARG A 180 17.15 -8.17 12.07
CA ARG A 180 16.99 -9.58 11.67
C ARG A 180 15.61 -10.09 12.02
N PHE A 181 15.14 -9.84 13.25
CA PHE A 181 13.82 -10.24 13.69
C PHE A 181 12.71 -9.56 12.87
N LEU A 182 12.85 -8.25 12.57
CA LEU A 182 11.91 -7.52 11.72
C LEU A 182 11.78 -8.17 10.34
N LEU A 183 12.90 -8.45 9.66
CA LEU A 183 12.86 -9.08 8.33
C LEU A 183 12.29 -10.51 8.38
N CYS A 184 12.69 -11.33 9.37
CA CYS A 184 12.17 -12.67 9.56
C CYS A 184 10.66 -12.66 9.84
N LEU A 185 10.17 -11.71 10.66
CA LEU A 185 8.76 -11.53 10.96
C LEU A 185 7.98 -11.18 9.69
N LEU A 186 8.45 -10.19 8.91
CA LEU A 186 7.80 -9.79 7.66
C LEU A 186 7.79 -10.91 6.60
N ALA A 187 8.91 -11.62 6.44
CA ALA A 187 9.02 -12.70 5.48
C ALA A 187 8.18 -13.93 5.90
N GLY A 188 8.20 -14.27 7.20
CA GLY A 188 7.53 -15.46 7.73
C GLY A 188 6.02 -15.33 7.88
N THR A 189 5.50 -14.11 8.05
CA THR A 189 4.06 -13.87 8.25
C THR A 189 3.39 -13.15 7.09
N GLY A 190 4.17 -12.51 6.22
CA GLY A 190 3.64 -11.65 5.17
C GLY A 190 2.93 -10.39 5.68
N MET A 191 3.06 -10.03 6.96
CA MET A 191 2.44 -8.80 7.48
C MET A 191 3.03 -7.56 6.82
N ARG A 192 2.26 -6.48 6.80
CA ARG A 192 2.73 -5.20 6.28
C ARG A 192 3.61 -4.52 7.31
N ILE A 193 4.58 -3.72 6.83
CA ILE A 193 5.48 -2.98 7.72
C ILE A 193 4.75 -2.13 8.77
N GLY A 194 3.62 -1.51 8.42
CA GLY A 194 2.82 -0.75 9.39
C GLY A 194 2.23 -1.60 10.51
N GLN A 195 1.93 -2.86 10.24
CA GLN A 195 1.47 -3.81 11.25
C GLN A 195 2.62 -4.22 12.18
N ALA A 196 3.81 -4.46 11.61
CA ALA A 196 4.99 -4.79 12.40
C ALA A 196 5.44 -3.63 13.29
N LEU A 197 5.52 -2.41 12.76
CA LEU A 197 5.93 -1.23 13.53
C LEU A 197 4.93 -0.82 14.62
N GLY A 198 3.65 -1.17 14.47
CA GLY A 198 2.62 -0.98 15.50
C GLY A 198 2.49 -2.16 16.48
N LEU A 199 3.33 -3.20 16.35
CA LEU A 199 3.25 -4.39 17.20
C LEU A 199 3.71 -4.07 18.63
N ARG A 200 2.86 -4.47 19.60
CA ARG A 200 3.17 -4.39 21.03
C ARG A 200 3.60 -5.75 21.56
N HIS A 201 4.34 -5.78 22.66
CA HIS A 201 4.73 -7.02 23.33
C HIS A 201 3.53 -7.89 23.68
N SER A 202 2.42 -7.30 24.13
CA SER A 202 1.15 -8.01 24.39
C SER A 202 0.54 -8.68 23.15
N GLY A 203 0.95 -8.28 21.95
CA GLY A 203 0.55 -8.90 20.69
C GLY A 203 1.44 -10.08 20.29
N PHE A 204 2.63 -10.25 20.88
CA PHE A 204 3.50 -11.38 20.57
C PHE A 204 3.32 -12.51 21.61
N VAL A 205 2.49 -13.50 21.27
CA VAL A 205 2.06 -14.56 22.19
C VAL A 205 2.96 -15.78 22.01
N SER A 206 4.16 -15.75 22.62
CA SER A 206 5.24 -16.73 22.42
C SER A 206 4.81 -18.16 22.72
N HIS A 207 4.07 -18.41 23.80
CA HIS A 207 3.63 -19.77 24.22
C HIS A 207 2.59 -20.38 23.25
N ARG A 208 1.96 -19.56 22.39
CA ARG A 208 1.03 -20.03 21.36
C ARG A 208 1.63 -20.01 19.95
N CYS A 209 2.86 -19.54 19.80
CA CYS A 209 3.47 -19.26 18.51
C CYS A 209 2.56 -18.40 17.62
N GLU A 210 2.10 -17.27 18.15
CA GLU A 210 1.09 -16.42 17.52
C GLU A 210 1.47 -14.94 17.64
N VAL A 211 1.19 -14.18 16.59
CA VAL A 211 1.27 -12.71 16.61
C VAL A 211 -0.11 -12.14 16.36
N ARG A 212 -0.56 -11.26 17.24
CA ARG A 212 -1.82 -10.52 17.14
C ARG A 212 -1.58 -9.13 16.61
N ILE A 213 -2.22 -8.84 15.50
CA ILE A 213 -2.24 -7.51 14.89
C ILE A 213 -3.50 -6.81 15.40
N VAL A 214 -3.33 -5.85 16.30
CA VAL A 214 -4.41 -5.03 16.82
C VAL A 214 -4.36 -3.69 16.09
N PRO A 215 -5.41 -3.32 15.34
CA PRO A 215 -5.49 -1.99 14.72
C PRO A 215 -5.45 -0.90 15.80
N ARG A 216 -4.61 0.09 15.60
CA ARG A 216 -4.47 1.26 16.47
C ARG A 216 -4.26 2.50 15.64
N ASP A 217 -4.83 3.60 16.06
CA ASP A 217 -4.70 4.92 15.42
C ASP A 217 -3.78 5.86 16.20
N ASP A 218 -3.41 5.46 17.43
CA ASP A 218 -2.63 6.21 18.43
C ASP A 218 -1.13 5.82 18.47
N ASN A 219 -0.62 5.17 17.45
CA ASN A 219 0.80 4.79 17.43
C ASN A 219 1.72 6.02 17.32
N ALA A 220 2.58 6.23 18.31
CA ALA A 220 3.51 7.36 18.40
C ALA A 220 4.47 7.48 17.20
N ASN A 221 4.73 6.38 16.50
CA ASN A 221 5.52 6.36 15.27
C ASN A 221 4.69 6.54 13.98
N GLY A 222 3.40 6.82 14.08
CA GLY A 222 2.47 6.94 12.96
C GLY A 222 2.23 5.64 12.19
N ALA A 223 2.58 4.48 12.75
CA ALA A 223 2.35 3.18 12.13
C ALA A 223 0.85 2.85 12.14
N ARG A 224 0.33 2.37 11.01
CA ARG A 224 -1.09 2.00 10.87
C ARG A 224 -1.24 0.61 10.25
N ALA A 225 -2.07 -0.20 10.88
CA ALA A 225 -2.57 -1.43 10.29
C ALA A 225 -3.75 -1.07 9.37
N LYS A 226 -3.66 -1.36 8.07
CA LYS A 226 -4.79 -1.15 7.13
C LYS A 226 -5.99 -2.09 7.35
N THR A 227 -5.97 -2.87 8.43
CA THR A 227 -7.07 -3.74 8.87
C THR A 227 -7.90 -3.01 9.90
N LEU A 228 -9.21 -3.27 9.96
CA LEU A 228 -10.11 -2.74 10.98
C LEU A 228 -10.31 -3.75 12.12
N ASP A 229 -10.06 -5.01 11.85
CA ASP A 229 -10.27 -6.10 12.80
C ASP A 229 -8.95 -6.64 13.33
N VAL A 230 -8.99 -7.18 14.55
CA VAL A 230 -7.87 -7.91 15.12
C VAL A 230 -7.60 -9.17 14.30
N ALA A 231 -6.36 -9.38 13.90
CA ALA A 231 -5.93 -10.56 13.17
C ALA A 231 -4.85 -11.31 13.96
N SER A 232 -4.95 -12.62 13.99
CA SER A 232 -3.94 -13.51 14.59
C SER A 232 -3.23 -14.29 13.50
N LEU A 233 -1.91 -14.25 13.50
CA LEU A 233 -1.06 -14.94 12.53
C LEU A 233 -0.18 -15.97 13.26
N PRO A 234 -0.09 -17.20 12.76
CA PRO A 234 0.84 -18.19 13.30
C PRO A 234 2.29 -17.80 12.97
N VAL A 235 3.19 -18.06 13.89
CA VAL A 235 4.63 -17.89 13.71
C VAL A 235 5.39 -19.18 14.03
N SER A 236 6.56 -19.34 13.41
CA SER A 236 7.39 -20.53 13.67
C SER A 236 8.05 -20.45 15.05
N ALA A 237 8.36 -21.61 15.63
CA ALA A 237 9.15 -21.68 16.86
C ALA A 237 10.55 -21.03 16.69
N GLY A 238 11.11 -21.04 15.48
CA GLY A 238 12.36 -20.33 15.16
C GLY A 238 12.22 -18.81 15.32
N LEU A 239 11.10 -18.25 14.89
CA LEU A 239 10.82 -16.81 15.04
C LEU A 239 10.60 -16.45 16.52
N VAL A 240 9.96 -17.33 17.32
CA VAL A 240 9.82 -17.14 18.77
C VAL A 240 11.18 -17.11 19.46
N ARG A 241 12.08 -18.04 19.09
CA ARG A 241 13.46 -18.04 19.64
C ARG A 241 14.22 -16.77 19.27
N LEU A 242 14.08 -16.30 18.01
CA LEU A 242 14.72 -15.06 17.58
C LEU A 242 14.16 -13.83 18.31
N TYR A 243 12.85 -13.80 18.57
CA TYR A 243 12.24 -12.78 19.42
C TYR A 243 12.83 -12.79 20.83
N SER A 244 12.94 -13.98 21.45
CA SER A 244 13.50 -14.11 22.81
C SER A 244 14.97 -13.67 22.85
N ALA A 245 15.77 -14.03 21.84
CA ALA A 245 17.17 -13.57 21.74
C ALA A 245 17.22 -12.05 21.59
N TYR A 246 16.40 -11.47 20.73
CA TYR A 246 16.31 -10.02 20.58
C TYR A 246 15.94 -9.32 21.89
N MET A 247 14.95 -9.85 22.65
CA MET A 247 14.55 -9.28 23.94
C MET A 247 15.66 -9.35 24.98
N PHE A 248 16.40 -10.46 25.01
CA PHE A 248 17.43 -10.70 26.01
C PHE A 248 18.74 -9.97 25.68
N ASP A 249 19.20 -10.05 24.43
CA ASP A 249 20.54 -9.61 24.04
C ASP A 249 20.62 -8.13 23.62
N GLU A 250 19.53 -7.55 23.09
CA GLU A 250 19.55 -6.18 22.57
C GLU A 250 18.49 -5.24 23.17
N TYR A 251 17.27 -5.73 23.41
CA TYR A 251 16.18 -4.90 23.95
C TYR A 251 16.43 -4.54 25.43
N GLY A 252 16.84 -5.54 26.23
CA GLY A 252 17.24 -5.37 27.62
C GLY A 252 16.12 -4.77 28.49
N GLU A 253 16.49 -3.75 29.26
CA GLU A 253 15.60 -3.04 30.19
C GLU A 253 14.87 -1.83 29.57
N THR A 254 14.77 -1.79 28.24
CA THR A 254 14.07 -0.69 27.56
C THR A 254 12.59 -0.66 27.96
N ASP A 255 12.17 0.48 28.55
CA ASP A 255 10.78 0.69 28.96
C ASP A 255 9.93 1.18 27.79
N SER A 256 9.39 0.24 27.04
CA SER A 256 8.46 0.52 25.95
C SER A 256 7.54 -0.67 25.73
N ASP A 257 6.29 -0.44 25.37
CA ASP A 257 5.36 -1.50 25.01
C ASP A 257 5.49 -1.94 23.54
N TYR A 258 6.27 -1.20 22.73
CA TYR A 258 6.53 -1.55 21.33
C TYR A 258 7.62 -2.60 21.20
N VAL A 259 7.38 -3.56 20.29
CA VAL A 259 8.38 -4.59 19.97
C VAL A 259 9.57 -4.00 19.22
N PHE A 260 9.34 -3.03 18.36
CA PHE A 260 10.39 -2.41 17.56
C PHE A 260 10.62 -0.96 17.98
N VAL A 261 11.79 -0.71 18.55
CA VAL A 261 12.20 0.60 19.10
C VAL A 261 13.58 1.00 18.60
N ASN A 262 13.93 2.27 18.77
CA ASN A 262 15.28 2.76 18.54
C ASN A 262 16.20 2.28 19.68
N LEU A 263 17.14 1.38 19.37
CA LEU A 263 18.15 0.90 20.33
C LEU A 263 19.55 1.42 20.03
N PHE A 264 19.80 1.90 18.81
CA PHE A 264 21.13 2.23 18.30
C PHE A 264 21.27 3.69 17.85
N ALA A 265 20.23 4.49 18.07
CA ALA A 265 20.19 5.91 17.74
C ALA A 265 19.22 6.64 18.67
N GLU A 266 19.48 7.91 18.92
CA GLU A 266 18.57 8.77 19.65
C GLU A 266 17.31 9.13 18.84
N PRO A 267 16.16 9.31 19.49
CA PRO A 267 15.93 9.03 20.90
C PRO A 267 15.78 7.52 21.19
N HIS A 268 16.51 7.03 22.20
CA HIS A 268 16.46 5.62 22.61
C HIS A 268 15.09 5.23 23.17
N GLY A 269 14.67 3.97 22.94
CA GLY A 269 13.39 3.43 23.43
C GLY A 269 12.17 3.92 22.68
N GLU A 270 12.27 4.97 21.87
CA GLU A 270 11.17 5.45 21.06
C GLU A 270 10.77 4.44 19.97
N PRO A 271 9.47 4.35 19.63
CA PRO A 271 9.00 3.42 18.61
C PRO A 271 9.67 3.65 17.25
N LEU A 272 10.13 2.57 16.63
CA LEU A 272 10.83 2.61 15.36
C LEU A 272 9.94 3.20 14.26
N ARG A 273 10.43 4.21 13.54
CA ARG A 273 9.72 4.91 12.47
C ARG A 273 10.01 4.31 11.09
N TYR A 274 9.12 4.55 10.14
CA TYR A 274 9.27 4.15 8.73
C TYR A 274 10.61 4.61 8.13
N ASP A 275 11.05 5.83 8.43
CA ASP A 275 12.30 6.38 7.87
C ASP A 275 13.52 5.58 8.32
N ALA A 276 13.56 5.12 9.58
CA ALA A 276 14.63 4.28 10.09
C ALA A 276 14.66 2.93 9.34
N VAL A 277 13.50 2.34 9.08
CA VAL A 277 13.41 1.08 8.33
C VAL A 277 13.77 1.29 6.85
N HIS A 278 13.41 2.41 6.24
CA HIS A 278 13.85 2.73 4.87
C HIS A 278 15.36 2.90 4.77
N LYS A 279 16.01 3.50 5.80
CA LYS A 279 17.48 3.56 5.89
C LYS A 279 18.08 2.15 6.02
N LEU A 280 17.47 1.27 6.82
CA LEU A 280 17.88 -0.14 6.92
C LEU A 280 17.79 -0.84 5.57
N VAL A 281 16.66 -0.74 4.86
CA VAL A 281 16.48 -1.34 3.53
C VAL A 281 17.59 -0.89 2.57
N ARG A 282 17.90 0.40 2.55
CA ARG A 282 18.97 0.93 1.69
C ARG A 282 20.34 0.35 2.06
N ARG A 283 20.70 0.34 3.33
CA ARG A 283 21.96 -0.25 3.81
C ARG A 283 22.11 -1.73 3.44
N LEU A 284 21.03 -2.50 3.62
CA LEU A 284 21.04 -3.92 3.27
C LEU A 284 21.13 -4.12 1.75
N ALA A 285 20.45 -3.31 0.95
CA ALA A 285 20.55 -3.37 -0.51
C ALA A 285 21.98 -3.03 -0.99
N GLU A 286 22.61 -2.01 -0.43
CA GLU A 286 24.01 -1.65 -0.72
C GLU A 286 24.99 -2.76 -0.32
N ARG A 287 24.77 -3.41 0.83
CA ARG A 287 25.63 -4.47 1.35
C ARG A 287 25.53 -5.79 0.59
N THR A 288 24.31 -6.16 0.18
CA THR A 288 24.04 -7.46 -0.44
C THR A 288 23.97 -7.43 -1.95
N GLY A 289 23.81 -6.25 -2.54
CA GLY A 289 23.47 -6.10 -3.96
C GLY A 289 22.02 -6.46 -4.30
N VAL A 290 21.20 -6.90 -3.32
CA VAL A 290 19.81 -7.26 -3.52
C VAL A 290 18.92 -6.03 -3.37
N GLY A 291 18.41 -5.53 -4.50
CA GLY A 291 17.47 -4.41 -4.53
C GLY A 291 16.07 -4.83 -4.10
N PHE A 292 15.59 -4.37 -2.95
CA PHE A 292 14.28 -4.73 -2.44
C PHE A 292 13.54 -3.57 -1.79
N ASN A 293 12.26 -3.77 -1.55
CA ASN A 293 11.44 -2.98 -0.65
C ASN A 293 10.59 -3.90 0.24
N LEU A 294 10.12 -3.38 1.34
CA LEU A 294 9.40 -4.18 2.36
C LEU A 294 8.10 -4.81 1.82
N HIS A 295 7.49 -4.19 0.82
CA HIS A 295 6.27 -4.74 0.20
C HIS A 295 6.56 -5.98 -0.64
N MET A 296 7.79 -6.13 -1.15
CA MET A 296 8.22 -7.35 -1.82
C MET A 296 8.21 -8.55 -0.89
N LEU A 297 8.58 -8.40 0.40
CA LEU A 297 8.47 -9.49 1.39
C LEU A 297 7.03 -9.98 1.56
N HIS A 298 6.08 -9.06 1.64
CA HIS A 298 4.65 -9.38 1.68
C HIS A 298 4.19 -10.14 0.42
N HIS A 299 4.63 -9.70 -0.77
CA HIS A 299 4.31 -10.38 -2.02
C HIS A 299 5.00 -11.74 -2.15
N SER A 300 6.26 -11.84 -1.71
CA SER A 300 7.01 -13.09 -1.72
C SER A 300 6.33 -14.14 -0.87
N HIS A 301 5.95 -13.79 0.37
CA HIS A 301 5.23 -14.70 1.26
C HIS A 301 3.92 -15.21 0.65
N ALA A 302 3.13 -14.31 0.06
CA ALA A 302 1.88 -14.67 -0.61
C ALA A 302 2.10 -15.62 -1.80
N THR A 303 3.10 -15.31 -2.63
CA THR A 303 3.44 -16.13 -3.80
C THR A 303 3.94 -17.50 -3.37
N ASP A 304 4.78 -17.55 -2.34
CA ASP A 304 5.33 -18.79 -1.79
C ASP A 304 4.24 -19.68 -1.19
N LEU A 305 3.31 -19.13 -0.44
CA LEU A 305 2.15 -19.89 0.07
C LEU A 305 1.36 -20.53 -1.07
N LEU A 306 1.09 -19.78 -2.14
CA LEU A 306 0.37 -20.30 -3.32
C LEU A 306 1.17 -21.38 -4.04
N ARG A 307 2.47 -21.21 -4.23
CA ARG A 307 3.36 -22.21 -4.82
C ARG A 307 3.43 -23.49 -4.00
N LYS A 308 3.42 -23.35 -2.67
CA LYS A 308 3.35 -24.47 -1.72
C LYS A 308 1.96 -25.12 -1.62
N GLY A 309 0.98 -24.61 -2.37
CA GLY A 309 -0.35 -25.20 -2.49
C GLY A 309 -1.32 -24.77 -1.38
N ALA A 310 -1.06 -23.66 -0.69
CA ALA A 310 -2.04 -23.13 0.26
C ALA A 310 -3.35 -22.77 -0.48
N PRO A 311 -4.52 -23.12 0.09
CA PRO A 311 -5.80 -22.79 -0.51
C PRO A 311 -5.94 -21.28 -0.72
N LEU A 312 -6.49 -20.88 -1.88
CA LEU A 312 -6.61 -19.48 -2.27
C LEU A 312 -7.48 -18.69 -1.31
N GLU A 313 -8.40 -19.34 -0.61
CA GLU A 313 -9.28 -18.77 0.41
C GLU A 313 -8.54 -18.43 1.70
N VAL A 314 -7.47 -19.18 2.01
CA VAL A 314 -6.67 -19.01 3.25
C VAL A 314 -5.66 -17.88 3.10
N VAL A 315 -5.07 -17.72 1.91
CA VAL A 315 -4.02 -16.73 1.66
C VAL A 315 -4.46 -15.29 1.97
N PRO A 316 -5.67 -14.80 1.58
CA PRO A 316 -6.13 -13.46 1.94
C PRO A 316 -6.23 -13.25 3.45
N THR A 317 -6.65 -14.27 4.20
CA THR A 317 -6.76 -14.21 5.67
C THR A 317 -5.40 -14.09 6.31
N LEU A 318 -4.42 -14.90 5.88
CA LEU A 318 -3.04 -14.83 6.38
C LEU A 318 -2.38 -13.48 6.04
N LEU A 319 -2.69 -12.91 4.88
CA LEU A 319 -2.19 -11.59 4.47
C LEU A 319 -2.97 -10.41 5.06
N THR A 320 -4.00 -10.69 5.86
CA THR A 320 -4.90 -9.67 6.40
C THR A 320 -5.48 -8.75 5.31
N HIS A 321 -5.85 -9.33 4.16
CA HIS A 321 -6.47 -8.60 3.06
C HIS A 321 -7.96 -8.44 3.31
N ARG A 322 -8.44 -7.19 3.22
CA ARG A 322 -9.87 -6.85 3.40
C ARG A 322 -10.78 -7.45 2.32
N SER A 323 -10.23 -7.72 1.14
CA SER A 323 -10.97 -8.29 0.00
C SER A 323 -10.19 -9.42 -0.65
N PRO A 324 -10.81 -10.59 -0.86
CA PRO A 324 -10.22 -11.69 -1.63
C PRO A 324 -9.83 -11.29 -3.06
N THR A 325 -10.54 -10.31 -3.64
CA THR A 325 -10.25 -9.80 -4.99
C THR A 325 -8.87 -9.14 -5.09
N THR A 326 -8.33 -8.61 -3.98
CA THR A 326 -6.98 -8.06 -3.94
C THR A 326 -5.96 -9.17 -4.15
N THR A 327 -6.11 -10.31 -3.49
CA THR A 327 -5.24 -11.48 -3.66
C THR A 327 -5.40 -12.08 -5.04
N LEU A 328 -6.61 -12.36 -5.49
CA LEU A 328 -6.90 -12.90 -6.82
C LEU A 328 -6.35 -12.00 -7.93
N GLY A 329 -6.55 -10.69 -7.84
CA GLY A 329 -6.07 -9.74 -8.84
C GLY A 329 -4.55 -9.61 -8.88
N THR A 330 -3.87 -9.80 -7.77
CA THR A 330 -2.42 -9.61 -7.63
C THR A 330 -1.65 -10.90 -7.93
N TYR A 331 -2.16 -12.06 -7.50
CA TYR A 331 -1.46 -13.35 -7.55
C TYR A 331 -2.01 -14.33 -8.59
N SER A 332 -2.90 -13.91 -9.49
CA SER A 332 -3.35 -14.71 -10.64
C SER A 332 -2.26 -14.94 -11.72
N HIS A 333 -0.98 -14.81 -11.37
CA HIS A 333 0.19 -14.89 -12.27
C HIS A 333 1.10 -16.03 -11.88
N LEU A 334 0.53 -17.16 -11.52
CA LEU A 334 1.29 -18.39 -11.43
C LEU A 334 1.89 -18.69 -12.80
N SER A 335 3.15 -19.09 -12.83
CA SER A 335 3.79 -19.54 -14.05
C SER A 335 3.13 -20.84 -14.56
N VAL A 336 3.42 -21.22 -15.80
CA VAL A 336 2.93 -22.51 -16.33
C VAL A 336 3.44 -23.67 -15.47
N GLU A 337 4.65 -23.56 -14.94
CA GLU A 337 5.27 -24.53 -14.01
C GLU A 337 4.51 -24.58 -12.68
N ASP A 338 4.13 -23.43 -12.11
CA ASP A 338 3.33 -23.37 -10.89
C ASP A 338 1.94 -24.03 -11.09
N LEU A 339 1.32 -23.82 -12.26
CA LEU A 339 0.05 -24.43 -12.62
C LEU A 339 0.20 -25.95 -12.79
N ARG A 340 1.27 -26.41 -13.45
CA ARG A 340 1.59 -27.85 -13.61
C ARG A 340 1.77 -28.49 -12.24
N ALA A 341 2.60 -27.91 -11.38
CA ALA A 341 2.83 -28.40 -10.02
C ALA A 341 1.53 -28.46 -9.18
N ALA A 342 0.63 -27.50 -9.36
CA ALA A 342 -0.68 -27.52 -8.72
C ALA A 342 -1.57 -28.66 -9.23
N LEU A 343 -1.57 -28.94 -10.55
CA LEU A 343 -2.32 -30.04 -11.16
C LEU A 343 -1.81 -31.41 -10.69
N VAL A 344 -0.48 -31.58 -10.57
CA VAL A 344 0.12 -32.81 -10.03
C VAL A 344 -0.27 -32.97 -8.55
N ARG A 345 -0.09 -31.94 -7.71
CA ARG A 345 -0.45 -31.99 -6.28
C ARG A 345 -1.93 -32.27 -6.03
N SER A 346 -2.80 -31.79 -6.90
CA SER A 346 -4.25 -32.05 -6.81
C SER A 346 -4.67 -33.44 -7.28
N GLY A 347 -3.72 -34.23 -7.85
CA GLY A 347 -4.01 -35.52 -8.47
C GLY A 347 -4.72 -35.42 -9.82
N ALA A 348 -4.89 -34.21 -10.37
CA ALA A 348 -5.50 -34.02 -11.68
C ALA A 348 -4.56 -34.44 -12.84
N TRP A 349 -3.24 -34.44 -12.57
CA TRP A 349 -2.22 -34.95 -13.48
C TRP A 349 -1.35 -36.01 -12.76
N PRO A 350 -0.93 -37.06 -13.45
CA PRO A 350 0.02 -38.00 -12.88
C PRO A 350 1.38 -37.34 -12.67
N GLU A 351 2.08 -37.68 -11.59
CA GLU A 351 3.52 -37.39 -11.47
C GLU A 351 4.22 -37.96 -12.69
N GLU A 352 4.83 -37.11 -13.52
CA GLU A 352 5.68 -37.61 -14.60
C GLU A 352 6.88 -38.32 -13.94
N ALA A 353 6.93 -39.62 -14.01
CA ALA A 353 8.13 -40.38 -13.69
C ALA A 353 9.29 -39.76 -14.48
N GLU A 354 10.34 -39.33 -13.78
CA GLU A 354 11.58 -38.85 -14.35
C GLU A 354 12.04 -39.87 -15.46
N ARG A 355 12.05 -39.38 -16.70
CA ARG A 355 12.71 -40.09 -17.83
C ARG A 355 14.01 -39.41 -18.13
#